data_32c398f70c98ef685367742226254a89
#
_entry.id   32c398f70c98ef685367742226254a89
#
_cell.length_a   1.000
_cell.length_b   1.000
_cell.length_c   1.000
_cell.angle_alpha   90.00
_cell.angle_beta   90.00
_cell.angle_gamma   90.00
#
_symmetry.space_group_name_H-M   'P 1'
#
loop_
_entity.id
_entity.type
_entity.pdbx_description
1 polymer ?
#
loop_
_entity_poly.entity_id
_entity_poly.type
_entity_poly.pdbx_seq_one_letter_code
_entity_poly.pdbx_strand_id
1 'polypeptide(L)'
;VEMLSRKHERRLTQQGTIPGSKVSPGNFTHQPQSRRNCLYVARGDGTFAETAYFSGVAASEWSWSSIFLDVDLDGWEDILITNGFEFDTDDLDTHNRINRLPNLSVAQKRKTIFLFPPLDTPNVAFRNLGNLRFEEVGAKWGFDDQHDGNGMALGDLDNDGDLDAVISCLKGPTLLYRNNAAAPRVAVRLAGSGKNTQGTGGRIRVIGALGQRQQSQEIMSGGRYVSGDQARRTFAAQADKPFTIEVDWRDSTRTTLANATAGRLYEIHQARSQPKKLKKTRKQPVFTDFS
;
A
#
# COMPACT_ATOMS: atom_id res chain seq x y z
N VAL A 1 3.27 5.90 -5.07
CA VAL A 1 2.98 5.53 -6.48
C VAL A 1 2.92 6.79 -7.33
N GLU A 2 3.19 6.64 -8.61
CA GLU A 2 3.36 7.73 -9.58
C GLU A 2 2.81 7.30 -10.95
N MET A 3 3.12 8.06 -12.01
CA MET A 3 2.48 7.93 -13.32
C MET A 3 3.35 7.26 -14.39
N LEU A 4 4.44 6.58 -14.04
CA LEU A 4 5.29 5.93 -15.04
C LEU A 4 4.58 4.74 -15.67
N SER A 5 4.49 4.73 -16.99
CA SER A 5 3.89 3.62 -17.73
C SER A 5 4.71 2.35 -17.64
N ARG A 6 4.05 1.20 -17.56
CA ARG A 6 4.65 -0.13 -17.70
C ARG A 6 5.00 -0.47 -19.15
N LYS A 7 4.25 0.10 -20.11
CA LYS A 7 4.44 -0.14 -21.54
C LYS A 7 5.56 0.73 -22.09
N HIS A 8 6.52 0.08 -22.77
CA HIS A 8 7.68 0.77 -23.34
C HIS A 8 7.28 1.83 -24.36
N GLU A 9 6.35 1.51 -25.27
CA GLU A 9 5.88 2.42 -26.32
C GLU A 9 5.29 3.70 -25.70
N ARG A 10 4.48 3.56 -24.64
CA ARG A 10 3.89 4.71 -23.99
C ARG A 10 4.94 5.55 -23.24
N ARG A 11 5.99 4.94 -22.69
CA ARG A 11 7.10 5.70 -22.07
C ARG A 11 7.81 6.61 -23.08
N LEU A 12 7.87 6.24 -24.35
CA LEU A 12 8.48 7.06 -25.40
C LEU A 12 7.66 8.30 -25.74
N THR A 13 6.35 8.25 -25.53
CA THR A 13 5.40 9.34 -25.78
C THR A 13 4.99 10.10 -24.53
N GLN A 14 5.32 9.61 -23.34
CA GLN A 14 5.07 10.34 -22.10
C GLN A 14 5.91 11.62 -22.02
N GLN A 15 5.28 12.69 -21.56
CA GLN A 15 6.00 13.91 -21.23
C GLN A 15 7.13 13.59 -20.25
N GLY A 16 8.35 13.97 -20.60
CA GLY A 16 9.53 13.75 -19.75
C GLY A 16 9.35 14.38 -18.37
N THR A 17 10.18 13.97 -17.44
CA THR A 17 10.26 14.61 -16.10
C THR A 17 10.24 16.12 -16.29
N ILE A 18 9.37 16.83 -15.57
CA ILE A 18 9.40 18.30 -15.50
C ILE A 18 10.86 18.67 -15.25
N PRO A 19 11.49 19.51 -16.10
CA PRO A 19 12.87 19.89 -15.88
C PRO A 19 12.98 20.46 -14.47
N GLY A 20 13.46 19.64 -13.55
CA GLY A 20 13.68 20.08 -12.19
C GLY A 20 14.63 21.26 -12.25
N SER A 21 14.36 22.31 -11.48
CA SER A 21 15.36 23.34 -11.23
C SER A 21 16.69 22.63 -10.97
N LYS A 22 17.79 23.06 -11.59
CA LYS A 22 19.11 22.49 -11.40
C LYS A 22 19.40 22.46 -9.89
N VAL A 23 19.25 21.29 -9.31
CA VAL A 23 19.49 21.08 -7.87
C VAL A 23 20.99 20.90 -7.72
N SER A 24 21.64 21.81 -7.00
CA SER A 24 23.04 21.62 -6.63
C SER A 24 23.18 20.42 -5.69
N PRO A 25 24.17 19.55 -5.90
CA PRO A 25 24.45 18.46 -4.96
C PRO A 25 24.53 18.97 -3.52
N GLY A 26 23.86 18.29 -2.59
CA GLY A 26 23.83 18.67 -1.17
C GLY A 26 22.75 19.70 -0.80
N ASN A 27 21.97 20.21 -1.73
CA ASN A 27 20.82 21.05 -1.40
C ASN A 27 19.58 20.19 -1.11
N PHE A 28 19.25 20.02 0.17
CA PHE A 28 18.11 19.23 0.64
C PHE A 28 16.79 20.00 0.66
N THR A 29 16.76 21.26 0.27
CA THR A 29 15.53 22.07 0.22
C THR A 29 14.69 21.75 -1.00
N HIS A 30 15.27 21.15 -2.03
CA HIS A 30 14.56 20.67 -3.19
C HIS A 30 14.19 19.20 -3.03
N GLN A 31 12.90 18.89 -3.07
CA GLN A 31 12.38 17.52 -3.13
C GLN A 31 12.16 17.18 -4.61
N PRO A 32 13.10 16.49 -5.27
CA PRO A 32 12.92 16.13 -6.67
C PRO A 32 11.75 15.15 -6.80
N GLN A 33 10.77 15.51 -7.62
CA GLN A 33 9.69 14.59 -7.97
C GLN A 33 10.19 13.62 -9.04
N SER A 34 9.94 12.35 -8.82
CA SER A 34 10.21 11.29 -9.79
C SER A 34 8.87 10.75 -10.28
N ARG A 35 8.73 10.54 -11.58
CA ARG A 35 7.50 9.94 -12.15
C ARG A 35 7.39 8.44 -11.91
N ARG A 36 8.41 7.82 -11.34
CA ARG A 36 8.40 6.39 -10.98
C ARG A 36 7.92 6.16 -9.55
N ASN A 37 7.38 5.00 -9.31
CA ASN A 37 7.13 4.55 -7.94
C ASN A 37 8.44 4.46 -7.16
N CYS A 38 8.35 4.65 -5.86
CA CYS A 38 9.42 4.39 -4.91
C CYS A 38 9.00 3.31 -3.92
N LEU A 39 9.88 2.35 -3.69
CA LEU A 39 9.74 1.32 -2.66
C LEU A 39 10.92 1.43 -1.69
N TYR A 40 10.62 1.82 -0.46
CA TYR A 40 11.64 2.00 0.57
C TYR A 40 11.65 0.80 1.53
N VAL A 41 12.79 0.15 1.63
CA VAL A 41 13.03 -0.97 2.55
C VAL A 41 13.89 -0.49 3.71
N ALA A 42 13.40 -0.69 4.95
CA ALA A 42 14.15 -0.36 6.15
C ALA A 42 15.37 -1.27 6.32
N ARG A 43 16.55 -0.68 6.59
CA ARG A 43 17.81 -1.41 6.80
C ARG A 43 18.02 -1.85 8.24
N GLY A 44 17.18 -1.39 9.18
CA GLY A 44 17.29 -1.72 10.59
C GLY A 44 18.23 -0.80 11.39
N ASP A 45 18.96 0.08 10.74
CA ASP A 45 19.85 1.09 11.32
C ASP A 45 19.25 2.51 11.34
N GLY A 46 17.96 2.63 11.05
CA GLY A 46 17.26 3.91 10.90
C GLY A 46 17.32 4.50 9.50
N THR A 47 18.01 3.84 8.56
CA THR A 47 18.06 4.25 7.14
C THR A 47 17.18 3.36 6.27
N PHE A 48 16.94 3.82 5.02
CA PHE A 48 16.13 3.11 4.04
C PHE A 48 16.89 2.96 2.73
N ALA A 49 16.62 1.84 2.02
CA ALA A 49 17.04 1.64 0.64
C ALA A 49 15.85 1.83 -0.30
N GLU A 50 16.01 2.64 -1.32
CA GLU A 50 15.04 2.73 -2.42
C GLU A 50 15.30 1.56 -3.39
N THR A 51 14.29 0.71 -3.62
CA THR A 51 14.46 -0.57 -4.33
C THR A 51 13.46 -0.78 -5.47
N ALA A 52 12.63 0.19 -5.86
CA ALA A 52 11.54 -0.03 -6.79
C ALA A 52 11.99 -0.63 -8.14
N TYR A 53 13.12 -0.18 -8.70
CA TYR A 53 13.67 -0.80 -9.93
C TYR A 53 14.16 -2.22 -9.69
N PHE A 54 14.90 -2.42 -8.61
CA PHE A 54 15.37 -3.76 -8.24
C PHE A 54 14.20 -4.70 -8.01
N SER A 55 13.16 -4.22 -7.36
CA SER A 55 11.97 -4.99 -6.99
C SER A 55 10.98 -5.21 -8.14
N GLY A 56 11.14 -4.51 -9.27
CA GLY A 56 10.25 -4.64 -10.42
C GLY A 56 8.93 -3.84 -10.32
N VAL A 57 8.81 -2.92 -9.36
CA VAL A 57 7.58 -2.16 -9.09
C VAL A 57 7.69 -0.67 -9.41
N ALA A 58 8.71 -0.26 -10.17
CA ALA A 58 8.97 1.15 -10.47
C ALA A 58 7.91 1.83 -11.35
N ALA A 59 7.05 1.06 -12.01
CA ALA A 59 6.01 1.56 -12.91
C ALA A 59 4.68 0.87 -12.63
N SER A 60 3.60 1.63 -12.62
CA SER A 60 2.23 1.13 -12.39
C SER A 60 1.14 1.93 -13.10
N GLU A 61 1.47 2.71 -14.11
CA GLU A 61 0.59 3.63 -14.85
C GLU A 61 0.14 4.84 -13.99
N TRP A 62 -1.01 5.44 -14.31
CA TRP A 62 -1.56 6.57 -13.56
C TRP A 62 -2.22 6.10 -12.27
N SER A 63 -1.44 6.04 -11.22
CA SER A 63 -1.79 5.37 -9.97
C SER A 63 -2.35 6.31 -8.89
N TRP A 64 -3.36 5.84 -8.16
CA TRP A 64 -4.02 6.58 -7.09
C TRP A 64 -3.84 5.93 -5.73
N SER A 65 -4.50 4.82 -5.47
CA SER A 65 -4.38 4.10 -4.20
C SER A 65 -3.36 2.98 -4.32
N SER A 66 -2.48 2.85 -3.33
CA SER A 66 -1.58 1.69 -3.21
C SER A 66 -1.75 1.07 -1.83
N ILE A 67 -1.91 -0.24 -1.80
CA ILE A 67 -2.15 -1.00 -0.57
C ILE A 67 -1.19 -2.16 -0.50
N PHE A 68 -0.56 -2.36 0.68
CA PHE A 68 0.09 -3.61 1.03
C PHE A 68 -0.95 -4.55 1.67
N LEU A 69 -1.07 -5.76 1.12
CA LEU A 69 -1.97 -6.82 1.58
C LEU A 69 -1.36 -8.17 1.22
N ASP A 70 -1.32 -9.09 2.15
CA ASP A 70 -1.02 -10.50 1.88
C ASP A 70 -2.28 -11.16 1.25
N VAL A 71 -2.38 -11.07 -0.08
CA VAL A 71 -3.59 -11.45 -0.84
C VAL A 71 -3.75 -12.96 -0.85
N ASP A 72 -2.68 -13.71 -1.12
CA ASP A 72 -2.71 -15.18 -1.20
C ASP A 72 -2.38 -15.88 0.12
N LEU A 73 -2.18 -15.10 1.20
CA LEU A 73 -1.92 -15.56 2.56
C LEU A 73 -0.68 -16.46 2.66
N ASP A 74 0.38 -16.11 1.93
CA ASP A 74 1.68 -16.78 1.99
C ASP A 74 2.63 -16.16 3.05
N GLY A 75 2.20 -15.08 3.69
CA GLY A 75 2.92 -14.34 4.74
C GLY A 75 3.84 -13.25 4.20
N TRP A 76 3.75 -12.90 2.92
CA TRP A 76 4.40 -11.75 2.32
C TRP A 76 3.34 -10.77 1.82
N GLU A 77 3.46 -9.51 2.21
CA GLU A 77 2.52 -8.49 1.73
C GLU A 77 2.79 -8.18 0.26
N ASP A 78 1.75 -8.31 -0.56
CA ASP A 78 1.68 -7.96 -1.97
C ASP A 78 1.34 -6.48 -2.13
N ILE A 79 1.29 -5.98 -3.36
CA ILE A 79 0.93 -4.59 -3.64
C ILE A 79 -0.25 -4.57 -4.60
N LEU A 80 -1.36 -3.98 -4.18
CA LEU A 80 -2.49 -3.65 -5.02
C LEU A 80 -2.49 -2.16 -5.33
N ILE A 81 -2.69 -1.78 -6.61
CA ILE A 81 -2.66 -0.39 -7.06
C ILE A 81 -3.86 -0.12 -7.96
N THR A 82 -4.64 0.91 -7.62
CA THR A 82 -5.70 1.40 -8.51
C THR A 82 -5.12 2.39 -9.50
N ASN A 83 -5.57 2.27 -10.74
CA ASN A 83 -5.17 3.12 -11.86
C ASN A 83 -6.38 3.71 -12.55
N GLY A 84 -6.14 4.77 -13.29
CA GLY A 84 -7.07 5.34 -14.22
C GLY A 84 -7.07 6.86 -14.21
N PHE A 85 -7.27 7.41 -15.36
CA PHE A 85 -7.58 8.80 -15.61
C PHE A 85 -8.27 8.90 -16.96
N GLU A 86 -9.24 9.79 -17.12
CA GLU A 86 -10.06 9.85 -18.34
C GLU A 86 -9.24 10.07 -19.62
N PHE A 87 -8.17 10.87 -19.51
CA PHE A 87 -7.34 11.24 -20.65
C PHE A 87 -5.86 11.07 -20.33
N ASP A 88 -5.06 10.64 -21.30
CA ASP A 88 -3.60 10.61 -21.19
C ASP A 88 -3.01 12.01 -21.28
N THR A 89 -3.15 12.78 -20.20
CA THR A 89 -2.61 14.14 -20.13
C THR A 89 -1.09 14.19 -20.09
N ASP A 90 -0.40 13.07 -20.14
CA ASP A 90 1.05 12.96 -20.28
C ASP A 90 1.49 12.74 -21.73
N ASP A 91 0.55 12.64 -22.68
CA ASP A 91 0.87 12.46 -24.09
C ASP A 91 1.61 13.67 -24.68
N LEU A 92 2.88 13.48 -24.99
CA LEU A 92 3.77 14.53 -25.48
C LEU A 92 3.36 15.06 -26.86
N ASP A 93 2.84 14.19 -27.72
CA ASP A 93 2.44 14.59 -29.09
C ASP A 93 1.24 15.53 -29.04
N THR A 94 0.29 15.25 -28.15
CA THR A 94 -0.83 16.14 -27.87
C THR A 94 -0.37 17.47 -27.28
N HIS A 95 0.55 17.46 -26.31
CA HIS A 95 1.15 18.70 -25.80
C HIS A 95 1.80 19.52 -26.91
N ASN A 96 2.60 18.89 -27.75
CA ASN A 96 3.26 19.56 -28.89
C ASN A 96 2.24 20.15 -29.89
N ARG A 97 1.12 19.44 -30.12
CA ARG A 97 0.02 19.93 -30.96
C ARG A 97 -0.68 21.14 -30.31
N ILE A 98 -0.97 21.10 -29.04
CA ILE A 98 -1.59 22.21 -28.31
C ILE A 98 -0.69 23.43 -28.28
N ASN A 99 0.60 23.26 -28.05
CA ASN A 99 1.57 24.37 -28.05
C ASN A 99 1.73 25.10 -29.39
N ARG A 100 1.34 24.47 -30.49
CA ARG A 100 1.33 25.10 -31.84
C ARG A 100 0.04 25.85 -32.13
N LEU A 101 -0.99 25.75 -31.28
CA LEU A 101 -2.23 26.48 -31.46
C LEU A 101 -2.02 28.00 -31.23
N PRO A 102 -2.75 28.86 -31.96
CA PRO A 102 -2.68 30.30 -31.69
C PRO A 102 -3.16 30.65 -30.26
N ASN A 103 -2.99 31.91 -29.85
CA ASN A 103 -3.38 32.36 -28.56
C ASN A 103 -4.85 31.98 -28.25
N LEU A 104 -5.02 31.03 -27.33
CA LEU A 104 -6.33 30.52 -26.93
C LEU A 104 -6.88 31.33 -25.74
N SER A 105 -8.17 31.64 -25.78
CA SER A 105 -8.90 32.12 -24.62
C SER A 105 -8.91 31.07 -23.50
N VAL A 106 -9.20 31.49 -22.27
CA VAL A 106 -9.31 30.58 -21.11
C VAL A 106 -10.32 29.45 -21.36
N ALA A 107 -11.46 29.76 -21.97
CA ALA A 107 -12.47 28.76 -22.29
C ALA A 107 -11.98 27.73 -23.33
N GLN A 108 -11.22 28.17 -24.34
CA GLN A 108 -10.61 27.27 -25.32
C GLN A 108 -9.51 26.42 -24.71
N LYS A 109 -8.66 27.00 -23.84
CA LYS A 109 -7.64 26.22 -23.11
C LYS A 109 -8.25 25.10 -22.27
N ARG A 110 -9.38 25.34 -21.59
CA ARG A 110 -10.08 24.27 -20.85
C ARG A 110 -10.56 23.13 -21.77
N LYS A 111 -10.90 23.42 -23.02
CA LYS A 111 -11.35 22.41 -23.98
C LYS A 111 -10.22 21.60 -24.58
N THR A 112 -8.94 22.01 -24.44
CA THR A 112 -7.82 21.22 -24.97
C THR A 112 -7.65 19.88 -24.29
N ILE A 113 -8.25 19.66 -23.11
CA ILE A 113 -8.27 18.34 -22.45
C ILE A 113 -8.88 17.26 -23.37
N PHE A 114 -9.88 17.58 -24.17
CA PHE A 114 -10.52 16.66 -25.09
C PHE A 114 -9.68 16.33 -26.34
N LEU A 115 -8.50 16.91 -26.47
CA LEU A 115 -7.54 16.58 -27.54
C LEU A 115 -6.62 15.40 -27.14
N PHE A 116 -6.54 15.10 -25.85
CA PHE A 116 -5.75 14.00 -25.34
C PHE A 116 -6.45 12.66 -25.62
N PRO A 117 -5.70 11.60 -25.90
CA PRO A 117 -6.27 10.27 -26.06
C PRO A 117 -6.87 9.77 -24.74
N PRO A 118 -7.82 8.84 -24.77
CA PRO A 118 -8.29 8.16 -23.58
C PRO A 118 -7.15 7.38 -22.91
N LEU A 119 -7.21 7.25 -21.60
CA LEU A 119 -6.23 6.53 -20.81
C LEU A 119 -6.85 5.26 -20.21
N ASP A 120 -6.88 4.19 -20.99
CA ASP A 120 -7.40 2.90 -20.56
C ASP A 120 -6.27 2.06 -19.92
N THR A 121 -6.01 2.27 -18.64
CA THR A 121 -4.99 1.53 -17.90
C THR A 121 -5.62 0.66 -16.82
N PRO A 122 -5.28 -0.66 -16.77
CA PRO A 122 -5.85 -1.54 -15.77
C PRO A 122 -5.28 -1.28 -14.37
N ASN A 123 -6.03 -1.67 -13.34
CA ASN A 123 -5.51 -1.85 -12.00
C ASN A 123 -4.33 -2.84 -12.02
N VAL A 124 -3.43 -2.74 -11.02
CA VAL A 124 -2.21 -3.54 -10.99
C VAL A 124 -2.10 -4.27 -9.66
N ALA A 125 -1.76 -5.55 -9.73
CA ALA A 125 -1.37 -6.36 -8.59
C ALA A 125 0.04 -6.89 -8.78
N PHE A 126 0.90 -6.69 -7.78
CA PHE A 126 2.24 -7.24 -7.71
C PHE A 126 2.33 -8.23 -6.55
N ARG A 127 2.54 -9.51 -6.88
CA ARG A 127 2.79 -10.56 -5.89
C ARG A 127 4.21 -10.49 -5.38
N ASN A 128 4.39 -10.54 -4.06
CA ASN A 128 5.68 -10.55 -3.40
C ASN A 128 6.30 -11.96 -3.40
N LEU A 129 7.47 -12.12 -3.98
CA LEU A 129 8.18 -13.42 -4.05
C LEU A 129 9.07 -13.69 -2.83
N GLY A 130 9.02 -12.84 -1.79
CA GLY A 130 9.73 -13.02 -0.51
C GLY A 130 11.22 -12.65 -0.52
N ASN A 131 11.76 -12.17 -1.63
CA ASN A 131 13.18 -11.83 -1.81
C ASN A 131 13.41 -10.40 -2.32
N LEU A 132 12.50 -9.49 -1.96
CA LEU A 132 12.40 -8.12 -2.48
C LEU A 132 12.12 -8.05 -3.99
N ARG A 133 11.63 -9.13 -4.59
CA ARG A 133 11.15 -9.18 -5.97
C ARG A 133 9.64 -9.34 -5.98
N PHE A 134 9.03 -8.70 -6.95
CA PHE A 134 7.60 -8.79 -7.16
C PHE A 134 7.32 -9.22 -8.60
N GLU A 135 6.26 -9.98 -8.77
CA GLU A 135 5.72 -10.41 -10.06
C GLU A 135 4.39 -9.71 -10.30
N GLU A 136 4.20 -9.16 -11.48
CA GLU A 136 2.89 -8.61 -11.86
C GLU A 136 1.92 -9.75 -12.15
N VAL A 137 0.82 -9.79 -11.38
CA VAL A 137 -0.17 -10.86 -11.40
C VAL A 137 -1.62 -10.38 -11.57
N GLY A 138 -1.82 -9.11 -11.92
CA GLY A 138 -3.16 -8.51 -12.01
C GLY A 138 -4.13 -9.35 -12.83
N ALA A 139 -3.78 -9.69 -14.06
CA ALA A 139 -4.62 -10.52 -14.93
C ALA A 139 -4.84 -11.94 -14.37
N LYS A 140 -3.83 -12.53 -13.70
CA LYS A 140 -3.93 -13.86 -13.10
C LYS A 140 -4.88 -13.89 -11.90
N TRP A 141 -4.93 -12.79 -11.15
CA TRP A 141 -5.80 -12.65 -9.99
C TRP A 141 -7.16 -12.02 -10.32
N GLY A 142 -7.38 -11.60 -11.56
CA GLY A 142 -8.57 -10.88 -11.97
C GLY A 142 -8.66 -9.47 -11.40
N PHE A 143 -7.51 -8.86 -11.08
CA PHE A 143 -7.37 -7.50 -10.56
C PHE A 143 -6.81 -6.56 -11.65
N ASP A 144 -7.40 -6.60 -12.83
CA ASP A 144 -6.94 -5.86 -14.02
C ASP A 144 -8.07 -5.10 -14.73
N ASP A 145 -9.08 -4.71 -13.98
CA ASP A 145 -10.18 -3.89 -14.48
C ASP A 145 -9.68 -2.52 -14.95
N GLN A 146 -10.26 -2.01 -16.05
CA GLN A 146 -9.85 -0.79 -16.74
C GLN A 146 -10.71 0.44 -16.41
N HIS A 147 -11.59 0.37 -15.41
CA HIS A 147 -12.28 1.56 -14.93
C HIS A 147 -11.33 2.46 -14.16
N ASP A 148 -11.58 3.77 -14.23
CA ASP A 148 -10.81 4.80 -13.52
C ASP A 148 -10.90 4.64 -12.00
N GLY A 149 -10.15 3.67 -11.45
CA GLY A 149 -10.13 3.34 -10.02
C GLY A 149 -9.36 4.37 -9.22
N ASN A 150 -10.00 4.95 -8.21
CA ASN A 150 -9.37 5.93 -7.33
C ASN A 150 -9.14 5.39 -5.91
N GLY A 151 -10.13 5.55 -5.02
CA GLY A 151 -10.02 5.07 -3.65
C GLY A 151 -10.21 3.56 -3.57
N MET A 152 -9.43 2.90 -2.73
CA MET A 152 -9.55 1.47 -2.46
C MET A 152 -9.59 1.25 -0.95
N ALA A 153 -10.57 0.49 -0.48
CA ALA A 153 -10.77 0.10 0.90
C ALA A 153 -10.78 -1.42 1.03
N LEU A 154 -10.29 -1.92 2.15
CA LEU A 154 -10.28 -3.34 2.47
C LEU A 154 -11.29 -3.68 3.57
N GLY A 155 -11.98 -4.80 3.41
CA GLY A 155 -12.91 -5.35 4.39
C GLY A 155 -13.20 -6.81 4.09
N ASP A 156 -13.55 -7.57 5.12
CA ASP A 156 -14.05 -8.92 4.96
C ASP A 156 -15.57 -8.84 4.77
N LEU A 157 -16.02 -8.90 3.51
CA LEU A 157 -17.40 -8.63 3.12
C LEU A 157 -18.31 -9.86 3.21
N ASP A 158 -17.74 -11.06 3.09
CA ASP A 158 -18.48 -12.32 3.16
C ASP A 158 -18.23 -13.12 4.44
N ASN A 159 -17.41 -12.58 5.36
CA ASN A 159 -17.06 -13.16 6.65
C ASN A 159 -16.32 -14.51 6.58
N ASP A 160 -15.53 -14.71 5.55
CA ASP A 160 -14.70 -15.90 5.39
C ASP A 160 -13.31 -15.78 6.00
N GLY A 161 -12.93 -14.57 6.43
CA GLY A 161 -11.73 -14.30 7.23
C GLY A 161 -10.56 -13.70 6.47
N ASP A 162 -10.61 -13.57 5.14
CA ASP A 162 -9.65 -12.76 4.38
C ASP A 162 -10.19 -11.34 4.11
N LEU A 163 -9.46 -10.55 3.39
CA LEU A 163 -9.87 -9.19 3.08
C LEU A 163 -10.16 -9.05 1.59
N ASP A 164 -11.36 -8.59 1.31
CA ASP A 164 -11.84 -8.19 0.01
C ASP A 164 -11.48 -6.73 -0.27
N ALA A 165 -11.54 -6.32 -1.55
CA ALA A 165 -11.29 -4.95 -1.94
C ALA A 165 -12.52 -4.29 -2.56
N VAL A 166 -12.77 -3.04 -2.16
CA VAL A 166 -13.79 -2.16 -2.73
C VAL A 166 -13.09 -0.97 -3.35
N ILE A 167 -13.34 -0.73 -4.64
CA ILE A 167 -12.73 0.37 -5.38
C ILE A 167 -13.81 1.35 -5.86
N SER A 168 -13.65 2.63 -5.53
CA SER A 168 -14.46 3.69 -6.10
C SER A 168 -13.88 4.12 -7.45
N CYS A 169 -14.70 4.16 -8.48
CA CYS A 169 -14.31 4.61 -9.81
C CYS A 169 -14.85 6.00 -10.10
N LEU A 170 -14.06 6.82 -10.83
CA LEU A 170 -14.45 8.20 -11.15
C LEU A 170 -15.66 8.24 -12.08
N LYS A 171 -15.70 7.39 -13.09
CA LYS A 171 -16.78 7.30 -14.09
C LYS A 171 -17.12 5.85 -14.36
N GLY A 172 -17.61 5.17 -13.37
CA GLY A 172 -17.94 3.75 -13.51
C GLY A 172 -18.63 3.19 -12.29
N PRO A 173 -18.99 1.92 -12.31
CA PRO A 173 -19.51 1.24 -11.14
C PRO A 173 -18.43 1.12 -10.07
N THR A 174 -18.85 1.03 -8.81
CA THR A 174 -17.95 0.58 -7.76
C THR A 174 -17.55 -0.87 -8.03
N LEU A 175 -16.24 -1.15 -7.99
CA LEU A 175 -15.73 -2.52 -8.18
C LEU A 175 -15.65 -3.22 -6.83
N LEU A 176 -16.12 -4.44 -6.78
CA LEU A 176 -16.04 -5.33 -5.63
C LEU A 176 -15.21 -6.54 -6.01
N TYR A 177 -14.05 -6.68 -5.39
CA TYR A 177 -13.16 -7.82 -5.58
C TYR A 177 -13.27 -8.72 -4.35
N ARG A 178 -13.85 -9.88 -4.52
CA ARG A 178 -13.84 -10.92 -3.52
C ARG A 178 -12.50 -11.64 -3.56
N ASN A 179 -11.83 -11.73 -2.43
CA ASN A 179 -10.69 -12.61 -2.27
C ASN A 179 -11.19 -14.07 -2.10
N ASN A 180 -10.56 -15.00 -2.78
CA ASN A 180 -10.90 -16.42 -2.71
C ASN A 180 -9.69 -17.25 -2.25
N ALA A 181 -8.79 -16.67 -1.45
CA ALA A 181 -7.63 -17.37 -0.93
C ALA A 181 -8.06 -18.52 -0.02
N ALA A 182 -7.59 -19.74 -0.33
CA ALA A 182 -7.92 -20.93 0.44
C ALA A 182 -6.93 -21.21 1.59
N ALA A 183 -5.88 -20.40 1.73
CA ALA A 183 -4.84 -20.62 2.74
C ALA A 183 -5.35 -20.41 4.16
N PRO A 184 -4.84 -21.17 5.15
CA PRO A 184 -5.20 -21.00 6.55
C PRO A 184 -4.82 -19.60 7.04
N ARG A 185 -5.72 -18.97 7.78
CA ARG A 185 -5.60 -17.58 8.22
C ARG A 185 -6.13 -17.34 9.62
N VAL A 186 -5.77 -16.23 10.19
CA VAL A 186 -6.33 -15.73 11.45
C VAL A 186 -6.71 -14.26 11.27
N ALA A 187 -7.91 -13.91 11.70
CA ALA A 187 -8.37 -12.54 11.72
C ALA A 187 -8.32 -11.97 13.14
N VAL A 188 -7.94 -10.70 13.26
CA VAL A 188 -7.84 -10.00 14.54
C VAL A 188 -8.57 -8.67 14.47
N ARG A 189 -9.46 -8.44 15.43
CA ARG A 189 -10.14 -7.17 15.69
C ARG A 189 -9.75 -6.67 17.06
N LEU A 190 -9.56 -5.36 17.21
CA LEU A 190 -9.25 -4.74 18.47
C LEU A 190 -10.49 -4.14 19.12
N ALA A 191 -10.65 -4.33 20.42
CA ALA A 191 -11.58 -3.64 21.28
C ALA A 191 -10.80 -2.70 22.19
N GLY A 192 -10.68 -1.44 21.77
CA GLY A 192 -9.98 -0.41 22.54
C GLY A 192 -10.79 0.12 23.71
N SER A 193 -10.26 1.11 24.40
CA SER A 193 -10.90 1.73 25.58
C SER A 193 -11.33 3.17 25.32
N GLY A 194 -12.31 3.66 26.08
CA GLY A 194 -12.81 5.02 26.01
C GLY A 194 -13.36 5.38 24.63
N LYS A 195 -12.92 6.48 24.05
CA LYS A 195 -13.35 6.94 22.73
C LYS A 195 -12.68 6.20 21.56
N ASN A 196 -11.61 5.46 21.82
CA ASN A 196 -10.89 4.69 20.81
C ASN A 196 -11.40 3.24 20.77
N THR A 197 -12.66 3.05 20.45
CA THR A 197 -13.35 1.75 20.51
C THR A 197 -12.75 0.70 19.59
N GLN A 198 -12.16 1.10 18.48
CA GLN A 198 -11.55 0.21 17.48
C GLN A 198 -10.06 -0.04 17.69
N GLY A 199 -9.46 0.51 18.76
CA GLY A 199 -8.03 0.34 19.04
C GLY A 199 -7.10 0.96 17.99
N THR A 200 -7.53 2.06 17.34
CA THR A 200 -6.72 2.77 16.35
C THR A 200 -5.35 3.16 16.91
N GLY A 201 -4.29 2.87 16.16
CA GLY A 201 -2.89 3.01 16.57
C GLY A 201 -2.37 1.80 17.37
N GLY A 202 -3.20 0.78 17.57
CA GLY A 202 -2.77 -0.50 18.12
C GLY A 202 -2.04 -1.32 17.06
N ARG A 203 -0.86 -1.85 17.41
CA ARG A 203 -0.07 -2.71 16.54
C ARG A 203 -0.24 -4.16 16.93
N ILE A 204 -0.75 -4.94 15.99
CA ILE A 204 -0.91 -6.38 16.11
C ILE A 204 0.34 -7.07 15.59
N ARG A 205 0.84 -8.07 16.30
CA ARG A 205 1.88 -8.99 15.85
C ARG A 205 1.40 -10.43 16.00
N VAL A 206 1.67 -11.22 14.97
CA VAL A 206 1.44 -12.66 14.96
C VAL A 206 2.78 -13.37 14.89
N ILE A 207 3.09 -14.17 15.91
CA ILE A 207 4.41 -14.75 16.14
C ILE A 207 4.28 -16.27 16.17
N GLY A 208 5.05 -16.96 15.31
CA GLY A 208 5.06 -18.43 15.24
C GLY A 208 4.01 -19.02 14.29
N ALA A 209 3.13 -18.21 13.71
CA ALA A 209 2.11 -18.71 12.77
C ALA A 209 2.70 -19.27 11.47
N LEU A 210 3.85 -18.71 11.03
CA LEU A 210 4.61 -19.16 9.85
C LEU A 210 6.08 -19.45 10.24
N GLY A 211 6.27 -20.29 11.26
CA GLY A 211 7.61 -20.59 11.77
C GLY A 211 8.27 -19.38 12.44
N GLN A 212 9.46 -19.00 11.98
CA GLN A 212 10.19 -17.86 12.57
C GLN A 212 9.74 -16.49 12.03
N ARG A 213 8.92 -16.46 10.99
CA ARG A 213 8.43 -15.21 10.40
C ARG A 213 7.43 -14.55 11.35
N GLN A 214 7.65 -13.30 11.66
CA GLN A 214 6.73 -12.45 12.38
C GLN A 214 5.96 -11.56 11.40
N GLN A 215 4.65 -11.55 11.48
CA GLN A 215 3.78 -10.64 10.76
C GLN A 215 3.32 -9.52 11.70
N SER A 216 3.19 -8.30 11.18
CA SER A 216 2.79 -7.15 12.00
C SER A 216 2.01 -6.14 11.18
N GLN A 217 0.83 -5.75 11.66
CA GLN A 217 0.00 -4.71 11.05
C GLN A 217 -0.54 -3.77 12.13
N GLU A 218 -0.87 -2.54 11.74
CA GLU A 218 -1.44 -1.53 12.64
C GLU A 218 -2.90 -1.25 12.27
N ILE A 219 -3.75 -1.02 13.26
CA ILE A 219 -5.11 -0.51 13.03
C ILE A 219 -5.01 0.99 12.82
N MET A 220 -5.29 1.44 11.61
CA MET A 220 -5.30 2.85 11.22
C MET A 220 -6.73 3.33 10.98
N SER A 221 -6.98 4.62 11.21
CA SER A 221 -8.21 5.29 10.80
C SER A 221 -7.88 6.11 9.56
N GLY A 222 -8.43 5.76 8.42
CA GLY A 222 -8.03 6.30 7.12
C GLY A 222 -6.66 5.77 6.68
N GLY A 223 -5.79 6.66 6.15
CA GLY A 223 -4.43 6.29 5.69
C GLY A 223 -4.40 5.71 4.28
N ARG A 224 -5.52 5.68 3.57
CA ARG A 224 -5.66 5.34 2.17
C ARG A 224 -6.02 6.57 1.35
N TYR A 225 -5.83 6.52 0.04
CA TYR A 225 -6.28 7.60 -0.83
C TYR A 225 -7.82 7.66 -0.82
N VAL A 226 -8.37 8.74 -0.26
CA VAL A 226 -9.83 9.02 -0.14
C VAL A 226 -10.64 7.83 0.40
N SER A 227 -10.05 7.00 1.27
CA SER A 227 -10.69 5.78 1.77
C SER A 227 -10.08 5.32 3.10
N GLY A 228 -10.65 4.26 3.66
CA GLY A 228 -10.18 3.63 4.89
C GLY A 228 -10.67 2.20 5.00
N ASP A 229 -9.89 1.36 5.65
CA ASP A 229 -10.16 -0.07 5.81
C ASP A 229 -11.08 -0.35 6.99
N GLN A 230 -11.70 -1.51 6.97
CA GLN A 230 -12.30 -2.11 8.16
C GLN A 230 -11.24 -2.24 9.28
N ALA A 231 -11.66 -1.98 10.54
CA ALA A 231 -10.77 -2.10 11.71
C ALA A 231 -10.51 -3.57 12.08
N ARG A 232 -10.03 -4.34 11.13
CA ARG A 232 -9.71 -5.76 11.20
C ARG A 232 -8.43 -6.02 10.42
N ARG A 233 -7.63 -6.96 10.86
CA ARG A 233 -6.43 -7.40 10.14
C ARG A 233 -6.43 -8.91 10.02
N THR A 234 -6.01 -9.38 8.86
CA THR A 234 -5.87 -10.81 8.57
C THR A 234 -4.40 -11.15 8.40
N PHE A 235 -4.02 -12.30 8.88
CA PHE A 235 -2.65 -12.81 8.85
C PHE A 235 -2.65 -14.26 8.39
N ALA A 236 -1.65 -14.62 7.59
CA ALA A 236 -1.41 -16.00 7.22
C ALA A 236 -1.04 -16.85 8.43
N ALA A 237 -1.48 -18.11 8.46
CA ALA A 237 -1.21 -19.02 9.55
C ALA A 237 -1.08 -20.48 9.05
N GLN A 238 -0.46 -21.34 9.85
CA GLN A 238 -0.50 -22.81 9.63
C GLN A 238 -1.69 -23.40 10.37
N ALA A 239 -2.43 -24.32 9.73
CA ALA A 239 -3.66 -24.86 10.27
C ALA A 239 -3.48 -25.54 11.66
N ASP A 240 -2.41 -26.30 11.81
CA ASP A 240 -2.24 -27.23 12.95
C ASP A 240 -1.21 -26.75 13.99
N LYS A 241 -0.75 -25.49 13.89
CA LYS A 241 0.23 -24.97 14.84
C LYS A 241 -0.31 -23.80 15.63
N PRO A 242 -0.23 -23.88 16.97
CA PRO A 242 -0.56 -22.73 17.81
C PRO A 242 0.49 -21.63 17.66
N PHE A 243 0.05 -20.40 17.79
CA PHE A 243 0.90 -19.21 17.71
C PHE A 243 0.50 -18.18 18.77
N THR A 244 1.24 -17.09 18.84
CA THR A 244 0.97 -16.00 19.79
C THR A 244 0.53 -14.75 19.04
N ILE A 245 -0.53 -14.11 19.55
CA ILE A 245 -0.96 -12.78 19.13
C ILE A 245 -0.55 -11.78 20.21
N GLU A 246 0.21 -10.77 19.85
CA GLU A 246 0.55 -9.64 20.71
C GLU A 246 -0.05 -8.36 20.15
N VAL A 247 -0.61 -7.53 21.00
CA VAL A 247 -1.11 -6.20 20.66
C VAL A 247 -0.41 -5.17 21.52
N ASP A 248 0.38 -4.29 20.87
CA ASP A 248 0.91 -3.09 21.52
C ASP A 248 -0.11 -1.95 21.37
N TRP A 249 -0.62 -1.45 22.47
CA TRP A 249 -1.58 -0.36 22.50
C TRP A 249 -0.88 1.01 22.54
N ARG A 250 -1.60 2.06 22.17
CA ARG A 250 -1.06 3.43 22.16
C ARG A 250 -0.61 3.95 23.52
N ASP A 251 -1.20 3.45 24.59
CA ASP A 251 -0.86 3.80 25.97
C ASP A 251 0.38 3.06 26.50
N SER A 252 1.14 2.42 25.60
CA SER A 252 2.32 1.62 25.93
C SER A 252 2.01 0.36 26.75
N THR A 253 0.77 -0.07 26.81
CA THR A 253 0.40 -1.38 27.36
C THR A 253 0.44 -2.47 26.28
N ARG A 254 0.39 -3.74 26.69
CA ARG A 254 0.38 -4.90 25.79
C ARG A 254 -0.63 -5.93 26.27
N THR A 255 -1.35 -6.49 25.29
CA THR A 255 -2.12 -7.73 25.47
C THR A 255 -1.41 -8.86 24.75
N THR A 256 -1.25 -10.03 25.38
CA THR A 256 -0.68 -11.22 24.77
C THR A 256 -1.69 -12.37 24.90
N LEU A 257 -1.99 -12.99 23.77
CA LEU A 257 -2.80 -14.21 23.68
C LEU A 257 -1.92 -15.33 23.14
N ALA A 258 -1.60 -16.29 24.00
CA ALA A 258 -0.87 -17.51 23.62
C ALA A 258 -1.85 -18.58 23.11
N ASN A 259 -1.30 -19.55 22.36
CA ASN A 259 -2.03 -20.70 21.83
C ASN A 259 -3.24 -20.34 20.95
N ALA A 260 -3.13 -19.24 20.19
CA ALA A 260 -4.08 -18.93 19.15
C ALA A 260 -3.96 -19.95 17.99
N THR A 261 -5.06 -20.19 17.28
CA THR A 261 -5.12 -21.14 16.17
C THR A 261 -5.71 -20.48 14.92
N ALA A 262 -5.40 -21.00 13.75
CA ALA A 262 -5.96 -20.54 12.49
C ALA A 262 -7.49 -20.80 12.40
N GLY A 263 -8.14 -20.20 11.41
CA GLY A 263 -9.57 -20.36 11.15
C GLY A 263 -10.47 -19.65 12.14
N ARG A 264 -9.98 -18.60 12.82
CA ARG A 264 -10.73 -17.88 13.86
C ARG A 264 -10.58 -16.36 13.71
N LEU A 265 -11.61 -15.64 14.14
CA LEU A 265 -11.55 -14.22 14.45
C LEU A 265 -11.32 -14.04 15.95
N TYR A 266 -10.23 -13.37 16.32
CA TYR A 266 -9.93 -13.00 17.70
C TYR A 266 -10.27 -11.53 17.95
N GLU A 267 -11.10 -11.28 18.97
CA GLU A 267 -11.32 -9.94 19.49
C GLU A 267 -10.41 -9.71 20.70
N ILE A 268 -9.45 -8.81 20.57
CA ILE A 268 -8.45 -8.52 21.61
C ILE A 268 -8.82 -7.22 22.33
N HIS A 269 -9.07 -7.32 23.63
CA HIS A 269 -9.51 -6.22 24.46
C HIS A 269 -8.35 -5.49 25.15
N GLN A 270 -8.31 -4.16 25.05
CA GLN A 270 -7.33 -3.33 25.75
C GLN A 270 -7.47 -3.43 27.27
N ALA A 271 -8.68 -3.60 27.79
CA ALA A 271 -8.93 -3.76 29.22
C ALA A 271 -8.18 -4.95 29.87
N ARG A 272 -7.67 -5.90 29.05
CA ARG A 272 -6.86 -7.04 29.49
C ARG A 272 -5.36 -6.80 29.31
N SER A 273 -4.94 -5.59 28.96
CA SER A 273 -3.54 -5.26 28.71
C SER A 273 -2.74 -5.13 30.01
N GLN A 274 -1.44 -5.35 29.93
CA GLN A 274 -0.47 -5.21 31.00
C GLN A 274 0.59 -4.18 30.60
N PRO A 275 1.27 -3.52 31.54
CA PRO A 275 2.39 -2.65 31.22
C PRO A 275 3.43 -3.40 30.37
N LYS A 276 3.86 -2.80 29.28
CA LYS A 276 4.87 -3.38 28.40
C LYS A 276 6.20 -3.47 29.15
N LYS A 277 6.76 -4.67 29.31
CA LYS A 277 8.12 -4.84 29.80
C LYS A 277 9.09 -4.23 28.78
N LEU A 278 9.57 -3.02 29.02
CA LEU A 278 10.59 -2.39 28.21
C LEU A 278 11.88 -3.23 28.35
N LYS A 279 12.40 -3.75 27.25
CA LYS A 279 13.79 -4.19 27.22
C LYS A 279 14.62 -2.97 27.57
N LYS A 280 15.45 -3.05 28.63
CA LYS A 280 16.44 -2.00 28.95
C LYS A 280 17.35 -1.90 27.73
N THR A 281 17.08 -0.97 26.83
CA THR A 281 18.07 -0.55 25.82
C THR A 281 19.20 0.09 26.60
N ARG A 282 20.39 -0.45 26.52
CA ARG A 282 21.60 0.25 26.98
C ARG A 282 21.54 1.62 26.30
N LYS A 283 21.41 2.68 27.06
CA LYS A 283 21.53 4.04 26.55
C LYS A 283 22.95 4.15 25.96
N GLN A 284 23.05 4.07 24.65
CA GLN A 284 24.28 4.52 24.02
C GLN A 284 24.36 6.05 24.23
N PRO A 285 25.52 6.59 24.54
CA PRO A 285 25.69 8.02 24.62
C PRO A 285 25.32 8.64 23.26
N VAL A 286 24.72 9.84 23.29
CA VAL A 286 24.28 10.55 22.08
C VAL A 286 25.46 10.83 21.13
N PHE A 287 26.65 10.96 21.71
CA PHE A 287 27.90 11.11 20.97
C PHE A 287 28.89 10.03 21.44
N THR A 288 29.51 9.33 20.51
CA THR A 288 30.71 8.49 20.73
C THR A 288 31.88 9.17 20.04
N ASP A 289 33.00 9.25 20.75
CA ASP A 289 34.25 9.79 20.20
C ASP A 289 34.76 8.80 19.12
N PHE A 290 35.03 9.30 17.92
CA PHE A 290 35.68 8.56 16.85
C PHE A 290 37.18 8.85 16.92
N SER A 291 37.85 8.33 17.97
CA SER A 291 39.31 8.30 18.04
C SER A 291 39.86 7.02 17.44
#